data_dc47afc9bb7238df780f162a87bb6d39
#
_entry.id   dc47afc9bb7238df780f162a87bb6d39
#
_cell.length_a   1.000
_cell.length_b   1.000
_cell.length_c   1.000
_cell.angle_alpha   90.00
_cell.angle_beta   90.00
_cell.angle_gamma   90.00
#
_symmetry.space_group_name_H-M   'P 1'
#
loop_
_entity.id
_entity.type
_entity.pdbx_description
1 polymer ?
#
loop_
_entity_poly.entity_id
_entity_poly.type
_entity_poly.pdbx_seq_one_letter_code
_entity_poly.pdbx_strand_id
1 'polypeptide(L)'
;TDGMVYLQVTRGNPGDRDFAFPDPATTKPTLVMFTQVTGRPEDSAEAKRGLKVISIPDIRWARRDIKTVQLLYPSMGKMMAKKAGADDAWLVEDGLVTEGTSNNAWIVKDGTIVTRALSNEILHGITRAALMRYAAEAQLKVEERSFTLDEAKAADEAFITSASAFVMPVVEID
;
A
#
# COMPACT_ATOMS: atom_id res chain seq x y z
N THR A 1 18.46 8.97 16.26
CA THR A 1 18.22 7.59 15.81
C THR A 1 16.85 7.57 15.17
N ASP A 2 16.81 7.16 13.92
CA ASP A 2 15.56 7.05 13.14
C ASP A 2 14.96 5.66 13.36
N GLY A 3 13.64 5.54 13.20
CA GLY A 3 12.96 4.29 13.46
C GLY A 3 11.46 4.38 13.18
N MET A 4 10.80 3.27 13.41
CA MET A 4 9.35 3.16 13.27
C MET A 4 8.72 2.64 14.56
N VAL A 5 7.45 2.96 14.75
CA VAL A 5 6.60 2.34 15.77
C VAL A 5 5.67 1.37 15.04
N TYR A 6 5.78 0.09 15.38
CA TYR A 6 4.77 -0.88 14.99
C TYR A 6 3.64 -0.86 16.02
N LEU A 7 2.42 -0.90 15.56
CA LEU A 7 1.26 -1.05 16.44
C LEU A 7 0.24 -2.04 15.85
N GLN A 8 -0.38 -2.80 16.72
CA GLN A 8 -1.46 -3.70 16.37
C GLN A 8 -2.55 -3.64 17.44
N VAL A 9 -3.79 -3.52 17.00
CA VAL A 9 -4.97 -3.56 17.89
C VAL A 9 -5.74 -4.83 17.56
N THR A 10 -6.03 -5.63 18.59
CA THR A 10 -6.90 -6.79 18.48
C THR A 10 -8.25 -6.53 19.15
N ARG A 11 -9.21 -7.42 18.95
CA ARG A 11 -10.50 -7.34 19.66
C ARG A 11 -10.44 -7.84 21.11
N GLY A 12 -9.24 -8.17 21.61
CA GLY A 12 -9.01 -8.63 22.95
C GLY A 12 -8.92 -10.17 23.06
N ASN A 13 -8.93 -10.64 24.31
CA ASN A 13 -8.88 -12.07 24.62
C ASN A 13 -10.15 -12.47 25.38
N PRO A 14 -11.11 -13.13 24.75
CA PRO A 14 -12.34 -13.61 25.39
C PRO A 14 -12.16 -14.90 26.20
N GLY A 15 -10.95 -15.50 26.23
CA GLY A 15 -10.67 -16.80 26.78
C GLY A 15 -10.65 -17.88 25.71
N ASP A 16 -11.75 -18.52 25.44
CA ASP A 16 -11.83 -19.58 24.44
C ASP A 16 -11.90 -19.03 23.00
N ARG A 17 -11.45 -19.85 22.05
CA ARG A 17 -11.50 -19.50 20.63
C ARG A 17 -12.92 -19.59 20.10
N ASP A 18 -13.40 -18.51 19.50
CA ASP A 18 -14.65 -18.45 18.74
C ASP A 18 -14.42 -17.72 17.40
N PHE A 19 -15.32 -17.93 16.43
CA PHE A 19 -15.37 -17.15 15.18
C PHE A 19 -16.15 -15.85 15.33
N ALA A 20 -17.11 -15.80 16.28
CA ALA A 20 -17.81 -14.58 16.59
C ALA A 20 -16.88 -13.52 17.21
N PHE A 21 -17.18 -12.26 16.95
CA PHE A 21 -16.47 -11.20 17.65
C PHE A 21 -16.83 -11.20 19.11
N PRO A 22 -15.87 -11.01 20.02
CA PRO A 22 -16.16 -10.92 21.44
C PRO A 22 -17.04 -9.70 21.74
N ASP A 23 -17.87 -9.84 22.77
CA ASP A 23 -18.71 -8.74 23.27
C ASP A 23 -17.81 -7.61 23.80
N PRO A 24 -17.88 -6.39 23.24
CA PRO A 24 -17.07 -5.26 23.68
C PRO A 24 -17.39 -4.79 25.10
N ALA A 25 -18.54 -5.18 25.67
CA ALA A 25 -18.88 -4.87 27.06
C ALA A 25 -18.05 -5.69 28.05
N THR A 26 -17.62 -6.90 27.66
CA THR A 26 -16.89 -7.83 28.53
C THR A 26 -15.45 -8.03 28.11
N THR A 27 -15.10 -7.76 26.86
CA THR A 27 -13.75 -8.00 26.32
C THR A 27 -13.15 -6.70 25.80
N LYS A 28 -12.07 -6.22 26.44
CA LYS A 28 -11.36 -5.01 26.01
C LYS A 28 -10.39 -5.33 24.86
N PRO A 29 -10.24 -4.44 23.88
CA PRO A 29 -9.20 -4.55 22.87
C PRO A 29 -7.81 -4.62 23.49
N THR A 30 -6.91 -5.36 22.85
CA THR A 30 -5.49 -5.40 23.25
C THR A 30 -4.68 -4.59 22.26
N LEU A 31 -3.87 -3.68 22.77
CA LEU A 31 -2.90 -2.90 22.00
C LEU A 31 -1.51 -3.47 22.22
N VAL A 32 -0.82 -3.80 21.14
CA VAL A 32 0.60 -4.18 21.13
C VAL A 32 1.36 -3.09 20.38
N MET A 33 2.41 -2.57 21.00
CA MET A 33 3.31 -1.57 20.39
C MET A 33 4.76 -1.92 20.69
N PHE A 34 5.61 -1.69 19.69
CA PHE A 34 7.06 -1.73 19.89
C PHE A 34 7.76 -0.82 18.88
N THR A 35 8.98 -0.41 19.22
CA THR A 35 9.82 0.39 18.34
C THR A 35 10.81 -0.50 17.60
N GLN A 36 11.13 -0.11 16.37
CA GLN A 36 12.17 -0.75 15.56
C GLN A 36 13.08 0.33 15.00
N VAL A 37 14.37 0.19 15.22
CA VAL A 37 15.38 1.07 14.60
C VAL A 37 15.47 0.71 13.12
N THR A 38 15.29 1.69 12.25
CA THR A 38 15.42 1.56 10.80
C THR A 38 16.26 2.71 10.26
N GLY A 39 16.86 2.53 9.10
CA GLY A 39 17.40 3.66 8.33
C GLY A 39 16.27 4.58 7.84
N ARG A 40 16.64 5.76 7.36
CA ARG A 40 15.70 6.67 6.69
C ARG A 40 15.28 6.06 5.35
N PRO A 41 14.00 6.06 5.00
CA PRO A 41 13.54 5.53 3.72
C PRO A 41 14.24 6.19 2.51
N GLU A 42 14.47 7.50 2.56
CA GLU A 42 15.14 8.26 1.50
C GLU A 42 16.60 7.88 1.28
N ASP A 43 17.25 7.31 2.27
CA ASP A 43 18.65 6.86 2.18
C ASP A 43 18.78 5.41 1.64
N SER A 44 17.67 4.70 1.49
CA SER A 44 17.67 3.31 1.01
C SER A 44 18.18 3.21 -0.43
N ALA A 45 18.68 2.03 -0.77
CA ALA A 45 19.10 1.74 -2.14
C ALA A 45 17.91 1.83 -3.12
N GLU A 46 16.74 1.40 -2.66
CA GLU A 46 15.49 1.42 -3.41
C GLU A 46 15.06 2.86 -3.72
N ALA A 47 15.16 3.79 -2.77
CA ALA A 47 14.84 5.19 -3.00
C ALA A 47 15.74 5.84 -4.05
N LYS A 48 17.02 5.46 -4.06
CA LYS A 48 18.02 6.03 -4.98
C LYS A 48 17.90 5.50 -6.41
N ARG A 49 17.56 4.22 -6.59
CA ARG A 49 17.46 3.58 -7.90
C ARG A 49 16.05 3.51 -8.47
N GLY A 50 15.04 3.72 -7.64
CA GLY A 50 13.64 3.41 -7.95
C GLY A 50 13.30 1.93 -7.77
N LEU A 51 12.00 1.66 -7.64
CA LEU A 51 11.46 0.31 -7.50
C LEU A 51 11.19 -0.32 -8.85
N LYS A 52 11.42 -1.63 -8.93
CA LYS A 52 10.92 -2.49 -10.00
C LYS A 52 9.70 -3.24 -9.48
N VAL A 53 8.62 -3.24 -10.23
CA VAL A 53 7.39 -3.94 -9.85
C VAL A 53 6.97 -4.91 -10.94
N ILE A 54 6.37 -6.03 -10.53
CA ILE A 54 5.65 -6.92 -11.44
C ILE A 54 4.16 -6.74 -11.28
N SER A 55 3.38 -7.15 -12.24
CA SER A 55 1.92 -7.23 -12.10
C SER A 55 1.49 -8.64 -11.74
N ILE A 56 0.52 -8.76 -10.84
CA ILE A 56 -0.12 -10.03 -10.48
C ILE A 56 -1.63 -9.84 -10.29
N PRO A 57 -2.45 -10.89 -10.46
CA PRO A 57 -3.89 -10.80 -10.19
C PRO A 57 -4.17 -10.38 -8.75
N ASP A 58 -5.17 -9.53 -8.53
CA ASP A 58 -5.66 -9.23 -7.18
C ASP A 58 -6.76 -10.18 -6.78
N ILE A 59 -6.41 -11.22 -6.04
CA ILE A 59 -7.33 -12.23 -5.51
C ILE A 59 -7.60 -12.07 -4.01
N ARG A 60 -7.30 -10.90 -3.45
CA ARG A 60 -7.60 -10.61 -2.05
C ARG A 60 -9.12 -10.53 -1.84
N TRP A 61 -9.53 -10.52 -0.58
CA TRP A 61 -10.94 -10.37 -0.22
C TRP A 61 -11.50 -8.99 -0.63
N ALA A 62 -12.84 -8.87 -0.70
CA ALA A 62 -13.51 -7.69 -1.25
C ALA A 62 -13.57 -6.46 -0.30
N ARG A 63 -12.94 -6.50 0.88
CA ARG A 63 -12.92 -5.42 1.87
C ARG A 63 -11.47 -5.03 2.20
N ARG A 64 -10.71 -4.64 1.18
CA ARG A 64 -9.30 -4.22 1.27
C ARG A 64 -9.15 -2.88 1.98
N ASP A 65 -10.23 -2.11 2.08
CA ASP A 65 -10.33 -0.88 2.90
C ASP A 65 -10.14 -1.16 4.40
N ILE A 66 -10.45 -2.37 4.87
CA ILE A 66 -10.27 -2.77 6.26
C ILE A 66 -8.84 -3.30 6.44
N LYS A 67 -8.00 -2.52 7.15
CA LYS A 67 -6.62 -2.93 7.43
C LYS A 67 -6.58 -4.04 8.46
N THR A 68 -6.16 -5.23 8.03
CA THR A 68 -6.11 -6.43 8.86
C THR A 68 -4.76 -7.13 8.75
N VAL A 69 -4.56 -8.19 9.54
CA VAL A 69 -3.39 -9.09 9.46
C VAL A 69 -3.53 -10.17 8.38
N GLN A 70 -4.49 -10.06 7.48
CA GLN A 70 -4.65 -10.95 6.31
C GLN A 70 -3.57 -10.65 5.25
N LEU A 71 -2.33 -10.89 5.58
CA LEU A 71 -1.18 -10.52 4.75
C LEU A 71 -0.64 -11.67 3.90
N LEU A 72 -1.29 -12.83 3.88
CA LEU A 72 -0.78 -14.01 3.17
C LEU A 72 -0.58 -13.71 1.68
N TYR A 73 -1.60 -13.23 0.98
CA TYR A 73 -1.49 -12.96 -0.45
C TYR A 73 -0.53 -11.80 -0.78
N PRO A 74 -0.56 -10.67 -0.08
CA PRO A 74 0.50 -9.64 -0.20
C PRO A 74 1.91 -10.20 0.00
N SER A 75 2.12 -11.08 0.97
CA SER A 75 3.43 -11.71 1.20
C SER A 75 3.83 -12.66 0.05
N MET A 76 2.87 -13.41 -0.50
CA MET A 76 3.10 -14.21 -1.71
C MET A 76 3.48 -13.32 -2.90
N GLY A 77 2.79 -12.19 -3.09
CA GLY A 77 3.11 -11.21 -4.13
C GLY A 77 4.53 -10.66 -4.00
N LYS A 78 4.96 -10.31 -2.79
CA LYS A 78 6.36 -9.93 -2.51
C LYS A 78 7.35 -11.03 -2.88
N MET A 79 7.03 -12.29 -2.58
CA MET A 79 7.91 -13.42 -2.93
C MET A 79 7.94 -13.69 -4.43
N MET A 80 6.82 -13.49 -5.14
CA MET A 80 6.77 -13.57 -6.60
C MET A 80 7.62 -12.49 -7.24
N ALA A 81 7.50 -11.24 -6.77
CA ALA A 81 8.34 -10.13 -7.22
C ALA A 81 9.82 -10.43 -7.00
N LYS A 82 10.20 -10.84 -5.79
CA LYS A 82 11.59 -11.20 -5.48
C LYS A 82 12.13 -12.32 -6.40
N LYS A 83 11.31 -13.34 -6.68
CA LYS A 83 11.70 -14.41 -7.62
C LYS A 83 11.90 -13.92 -9.04
N ALA A 84 11.16 -12.89 -9.45
CA ALA A 84 11.29 -12.23 -10.76
C ALA A 84 12.40 -11.17 -10.81
N GLY A 85 13.12 -10.93 -9.69
CA GLY A 85 14.16 -9.88 -9.62
C GLY A 85 13.60 -8.47 -9.40
N ALA A 86 12.35 -8.36 -9.00
CA ALA A 86 11.66 -7.11 -8.70
C ALA A 86 11.52 -6.86 -7.17
N ASP A 87 11.09 -5.67 -6.79
CA ASP A 87 10.99 -5.23 -5.40
C ASP A 87 9.58 -5.41 -4.83
N ASP A 88 8.57 -5.25 -5.66
CA ASP A 88 7.17 -5.33 -5.26
C ASP A 88 6.28 -5.84 -6.40
N ALA A 89 5.01 -6.07 -6.09
CA ALA A 89 4.01 -6.39 -7.09
C ALA A 89 2.84 -5.39 -7.02
N TRP A 90 2.39 -4.94 -8.19
CA TRP A 90 1.12 -4.25 -8.34
C TRP A 90 0.02 -5.27 -8.60
N LEU A 91 -1.07 -5.13 -7.90
CA LEU A 91 -2.23 -6.01 -7.92
C LEU A 91 -3.22 -5.50 -8.97
N VAL A 92 -3.74 -6.41 -9.78
CA VAL A 92 -4.61 -6.08 -10.92
C VAL A 92 -5.90 -6.89 -10.82
N GLU A 93 -7.03 -6.20 -10.91
CA GLU A 93 -8.37 -6.80 -10.97
C GLU A 93 -9.12 -6.19 -12.16
N ASP A 94 -9.72 -7.04 -12.98
CA ASP A 94 -10.45 -6.65 -14.20
C ASP A 94 -9.64 -5.73 -15.14
N GLY A 95 -8.34 -5.97 -15.26
CA GLY A 95 -7.42 -5.20 -16.09
C GLY A 95 -6.98 -3.85 -15.50
N LEU A 96 -7.43 -3.51 -14.31
CA LEU A 96 -7.14 -2.25 -13.64
C LEU A 96 -6.23 -2.45 -12.44
N VAL A 97 -5.24 -1.58 -12.28
CA VAL A 97 -4.38 -1.58 -11.09
C VAL A 97 -5.22 -1.19 -9.87
N THR A 98 -5.16 -2.02 -8.83
CA THR A 98 -5.79 -1.70 -7.54
C THR A 98 -4.80 -0.94 -6.66
N GLU A 99 -3.76 -1.60 -6.19
CA GLU A 99 -2.68 -1.03 -5.38
C GLU A 99 -1.48 -1.99 -5.38
N GLY A 100 -0.41 -1.67 -4.66
CA GLY A 100 0.68 -2.62 -4.45
C GLY A 100 0.43 -3.56 -3.27
N THR A 101 1.40 -4.43 -2.96
CA THR A 101 1.24 -5.42 -1.89
C THR A 101 1.09 -4.79 -0.50
N SER A 102 1.62 -3.59 -0.28
CA SER A 102 1.56 -2.86 1.00
C SER A 102 1.57 -1.34 0.82
N ASN A 103 1.12 -0.85 -0.33
CA ASN A 103 1.20 0.57 -0.71
C ASN A 103 0.10 0.91 -1.72
N ASN A 104 -0.22 2.20 -1.87
CA ASN A 104 -1.08 2.68 -2.94
C ASN A 104 -0.24 3.03 -4.18
N ALA A 105 -0.78 2.76 -5.35
CA ALA A 105 -0.14 2.98 -6.64
C ALA A 105 -0.56 4.31 -7.27
N TRP A 106 0.39 4.97 -7.95
CA TRP A 106 0.23 6.28 -8.59
C TRP A 106 0.97 6.33 -9.91
N ILE A 107 0.42 7.08 -10.85
CA ILE A 107 1.10 7.45 -12.08
C ILE A 107 1.00 8.95 -12.31
N VAL A 108 1.91 9.51 -13.10
CA VAL A 108 1.82 10.88 -13.60
C VAL A 108 1.74 10.82 -15.12
N LYS A 109 0.76 11.49 -15.68
CA LYS A 109 0.57 11.58 -17.13
C LYS A 109 0.21 13.01 -17.53
N ASP A 110 0.96 13.59 -18.44
CA ASP A 110 0.76 14.95 -18.95
C ASP A 110 0.57 15.97 -17.80
N GLY A 111 1.42 15.88 -16.77
CA GLY A 111 1.38 16.77 -15.59
C GLY A 111 0.21 16.51 -14.63
N THR A 112 -0.56 15.44 -14.82
CA THR A 112 -1.66 15.05 -13.94
C THR A 112 -1.27 13.82 -13.14
N ILE A 113 -1.37 13.89 -11.81
CA ILE A 113 -1.21 12.75 -10.91
C ILE A 113 -2.50 11.93 -10.92
N VAL A 114 -2.40 10.62 -11.14
CA VAL A 114 -3.55 9.72 -11.18
C VAL A 114 -3.39 8.63 -10.14
N THR A 115 -4.45 8.36 -9.40
CA THR A 115 -4.53 7.25 -8.46
C THR A 115 -5.95 6.70 -8.40
N ARG A 116 -6.09 5.44 -8.01
CA ARG A 116 -7.42 4.83 -7.85
C ARG A 116 -8.23 5.57 -6.79
N ALA A 117 -9.52 5.84 -7.08
CA ALA A 117 -10.46 6.42 -6.14
C ALA A 117 -10.65 5.49 -4.92
N LEU A 118 -10.88 6.09 -3.75
CA LEU A 118 -11.16 5.35 -2.52
C LEU A 118 -12.42 4.49 -2.66
N SER A 119 -12.28 3.22 -2.37
CA SER A 119 -13.38 2.24 -2.39
C SER A 119 -13.03 1.06 -1.48
N ASN A 120 -13.87 0.02 -1.47
CA ASN A 120 -13.56 -1.22 -0.77
C ASN A 120 -12.37 -2.00 -1.40
N GLU A 121 -11.91 -1.60 -2.58
CA GLU A 121 -10.91 -2.33 -3.37
C GLU A 121 -9.47 -1.96 -3.03
N ILE A 122 -9.26 -0.88 -2.29
CA ILE A 122 -7.93 -0.43 -1.87
C ILE A 122 -7.91 0.02 -0.42
N LEU A 123 -6.73 -0.02 0.20
CA LEU A 123 -6.54 0.57 1.52
C LEU A 123 -6.52 2.10 1.43
N HIS A 124 -7.25 2.75 2.33
CA HIS A 124 -7.24 4.20 2.49
C HIS A 124 -5.96 4.64 3.22
N GLY A 125 -4.83 4.67 2.49
CA GLY A 125 -3.50 4.90 3.05
C GLY A 125 -3.34 6.30 3.64
N ILE A 126 -2.71 6.41 4.82
CA ILE A 126 -2.48 7.71 5.47
C ILE A 126 -1.48 8.58 4.68
N THR A 127 -0.47 7.95 4.07
CA THR A 127 0.48 8.66 3.21
C THR A 127 -0.18 9.11 1.90
N ARG A 128 -1.13 8.30 1.35
CA ARG A 128 -1.97 8.73 0.25
C ARG A 128 -2.75 10.00 0.62
N ALA A 129 -3.41 10.01 1.78
CA ALA A 129 -4.16 11.19 2.24
C ALA A 129 -3.27 12.43 2.41
N ALA A 130 -2.04 12.24 2.93
CA ALA A 130 -1.08 13.34 3.06
C ALA A 130 -0.65 13.87 1.68
N LEU A 131 -0.35 12.98 0.72
CA LEU A 131 0.02 13.38 -0.64
C LEU A 131 -1.12 14.18 -1.32
N MET A 132 -2.36 13.74 -1.20
CA MET A 132 -3.53 14.45 -1.74
C MET A 132 -3.62 15.88 -1.20
N ARG A 133 -3.38 16.06 0.10
CA ARG A 133 -3.37 17.39 0.73
C ARG A 133 -2.22 18.24 0.18
N TYR A 134 -0.99 17.72 0.14
CA TYR A 134 0.16 18.48 -0.37
C TYR A 134 0.03 18.79 -1.86
N ALA A 135 -0.52 17.90 -2.66
CA ALA A 135 -0.79 18.15 -4.07
C ALA A 135 -1.79 19.31 -4.24
N ALA A 136 -2.85 19.35 -3.42
CA ALA A 136 -3.80 20.47 -3.43
C ALA A 136 -3.16 21.79 -2.98
N GLU A 137 -2.35 21.77 -1.92
CA GLU A 137 -1.59 22.96 -1.46
C GLU A 137 -0.61 23.49 -2.53
N ALA A 138 0.03 22.58 -3.26
CA ALA A 138 0.93 22.90 -4.37
C ALA A 138 0.20 23.17 -5.70
N GLN A 139 -1.12 23.16 -5.71
CA GLN A 139 -1.96 23.34 -6.91
C GLN A 139 -1.64 22.35 -8.05
N LEU A 140 -1.20 21.14 -7.71
CA LEU A 140 -1.01 20.05 -8.66
C LEU A 140 -2.35 19.43 -9.03
N LYS A 141 -2.49 19.07 -10.31
CA LYS A 141 -3.68 18.39 -10.79
C LYS A 141 -3.66 16.91 -10.35
N VAL A 142 -4.71 16.46 -9.70
CA VAL A 142 -4.89 15.07 -9.28
C VAL A 142 -6.23 14.56 -9.78
N GLU A 143 -6.22 13.37 -10.36
CA GLU A 143 -7.42 12.62 -10.77
C GLU A 143 -7.53 11.32 -9.97
N GLU A 144 -8.63 11.17 -9.27
CA GLU A 144 -8.97 9.92 -8.57
C GLU A 144 -9.79 9.03 -9.50
N ARG A 145 -9.11 8.17 -10.24
CA ARG A 145 -9.69 7.20 -11.16
C ARG A 145 -8.84 5.94 -11.29
N SER A 146 -9.43 4.88 -11.77
CA SER A 146 -8.69 3.67 -12.14
C SER A 146 -7.80 3.92 -13.37
N PHE A 147 -6.73 3.13 -13.48
CA PHE A 147 -5.84 3.09 -14.64
C PHE A 147 -5.40 1.65 -14.94
N THR A 148 -5.10 1.38 -16.18
CA THR A 148 -4.61 0.06 -16.63
C THR A 148 -3.10 -0.06 -16.48
N LEU A 149 -2.58 -1.30 -16.62
CA LEU A 149 -1.13 -1.52 -16.71
C LEU A 149 -0.51 -0.83 -17.92
N ASP A 150 -1.19 -0.87 -19.07
CA ASP A 150 -0.70 -0.22 -20.28
C ASP A 150 -0.62 1.29 -20.10
N GLU A 151 -1.62 1.89 -19.44
CA GLU A 151 -1.58 3.31 -19.08
C GLU A 151 -0.41 3.60 -18.12
N ALA A 152 -0.17 2.74 -17.14
CA ALA A 152 0.94 2.89 -16.20
C ALA A 152 2.30 2.78 -16.91
N LYS A 153 2.47 1.83 -17.83
CA LYS A 153 3.69 1.67 -18.64
C LYS A 153 3.93 2.84 -19.60
N ALA A 154 2.86 3.50 -20.05
CA ALA A 154 2.92 4.67 -20.92
C ALA A 154 2.92 6.02 -20.16
N ALA A 155 2.91 6.00 -18.85
CA ALA A 155 2.95 7.19 -18.01
C ALA A 155 4.35 7.85 -18.02
N ASP A 156 4.39 9.14 -17.70
CA ASP A 156 5.63 9.89 -17.62
C ASP A 156 6.43 9.51 -16.36
N GLU A 157 5.67 9.24 -15.27
CA GLU A 157 6.24 8.77 -13.99
C GLU A 157 5.28 7.79 -13.31
N ALA A 158 5.85 6.94 -12.44
CA ALA A 158 5.08 6.08 -11.55
C ALA A 158 5.71 6.05 -10.16
N PHE A 159 4.90 5.93 -9.12
CA PHE A 159 5.39 5.87 -7.74
C PHE A 159 4.38 5.17 -6.82
N ILE A 160 4.83 4.87 -5.63
CA ILE A 160 3.99 4.31 -4.57
C ILE A 160 3.98 5.19 -3.33
N THR A 161 2.94 5.05 -2.50
CA THR A 161 2.90 5.65 -1.16
C THR A 161 2.61 4.61 -0.09
N SER A 162 3.37 4.65 1.01
CA SER A 162 3.14 3.81 2.18
C SER A 162 3.59 4.51 3.47
N ALA A 163 3.10 4.03 4.61
CA ALA A 163 3.46 4.61 5.91
C ALA A 163 4.94 4.39 6.29
N SER A 164 5.58 3.35 5.73
CA SER A 164 6.97 2.98 6.05
C SER A 164 7.99 3.48 5.02
N ALA A 165 7.58 3.72 3.78
CA ALA A 165 8.47 4.14 2.70
C ALA A 165 8.13 5.55 2.17
N PHE A 166 7.09 6.19 2.69
CA PHE A 166 6.57 7.48 2.26
C PHE A 166 6.23 7.50 0.77
N VAL A 167 7.03 8.12 -0.05
CA VAL A 167 6.91 8.17 -1.51
C VAL A 167 8.14 7.51 -2.13
N MET A 168 7.93 6.50 -2.97
CA MET A 168 9.01 5.78 -3.64
C MET A 168 8.75 5.71 -5.14
N PRO A 169 9.72 6.10 -5.98
CA PRO A 169 9.56 6.04 -7.42
C PRO A 169 9.50 4.58 -7.92
N VAL A 170 8.70 4.33 -8.93
CA VAL A 170 8.67 3.07 -9.70
C VAL A 170 9.26 3.35 -11.07
N VAL A 171 10.30 2.59 -11.46
CA VAL A 171 11.06 2.81 -12.69
C VAL A 171 10.92 1.68 -13.71
N GLU A 172 10.31 0.57 -13.30
CA GLU A 172 10.09 -0.59 -14.17
C GLU A 172 8.80 -1.31 -13.75
N ILE A 173 7.96 -1.66 -14.74
CA ILE A 173 6.70 -2.40 -14.56
C ILE A 173 6.71 -3.57 -15.55
N ASP A 174 6.84 -4.84 -15.08
CA ASP A 174 6.99 -6.12 -15.80
C ASP A 174 8.21 -6.21 -16.72
#